data_ad9bd715e30f922bd545608ba4fa4a0c
#
_entry.id   ad9bd715e30f922bd545608ba4fa4a0c
#
_cell.length_a   1.000
_cell.length_b   1.000
_cell.length_c   1.000
_cell.angle_alpha   90.00
_cell.angle_beta   90.00
_cell.angle_gamma   90.00
#
_symmetry.space_group_name_H-M   'P 1'
#
loop_
_entity.id
_entity.type
_entity.pdbx_description
1 polymer ?
#
loop_
_entity_poly.entity_id
_entity_poly.type
_entity_poly.pdbx_seq_one_letter_code
_entity_poly.pdbx_strand_id
1 'polypeptide(L)'
;PGSSAKKDASGEGSGALHVQSPDWEDQNIYFVMTDRFFDGNTANSDQKKGEYDPSTIAKYSGGDLAGVAQKVDYIKGLGATAVWITPPVANQWWDPMVNYGGYHGYWAENLMKVDKHMGTLAEYQALSRTLHGNGMYLVQDIVPNHMGNFFRIQNIAGKDVFVKNTDSVPVSKPSQSPFNKTDFSNQAQRDAAIYHWTAGISNFDKDEDRWTGQLSDLDDLNTSNPDVVNALKKSYGYWIKAAGVDGFRIDTVKYIEHGFWNDFLWSADPANPGIMTQAKNTGRDNFIAFGECWNAAGAFSDAGDKLTASYLGTEEKPMLNGLLNFSLQSDMVDVFARGKSSDRLAWRLESLVKEYGSLTRLYNFVDNHDMDRFLASANVEDLETALLFMYTIPGVPVIYYGTEQEFQDVRASMFAAGYNSGGKDHFDTESRLYKYLASLAELRKSSKAFTRGEVTVFASTKQGAGILAYRSDSPDGKRMITVSNT
;
A
#
# COMPACT_ATOMS: atom_id res chain seq x y z
N PRO A 1 -12.60 15.40 -47.94
CA PRO A 1 -11.30 14.87 -47.58
C PRO A 1 -11.06 15.09 -46.10
N GLY A 2 -11.18 14.01 -45.33
CA GLY A 2 -11.02 14.00 -43.91
C GLY A 2 -9.54 13.90 -43.56
N SER A 3 -9.06 14.84 -42.79
CA SER A 3 -7.75 14.83 -42.15
C SER A 3 -7.83 13.97 -40.87
N SER A 4 -7.30 12.77 -40.93
CA SER A 4 -7.05 11.96 -39.76
C SER A 4 -5.85 12.56 -39.02
N ALA A 5 -6.10 13.21 -37.85
CA ALA A 5 -5.04 13.61 -36.97
C ALA A 5 -4.35 12.35 -36.43
N LYS A 6 -3.08 12.15 -36.78
CA LYS A 6 -2.17 11.21 -36.11
C LYS A 6 -2.04 11.66 -34.65
N LYS A 7 -2.39 10.78 -33.71
CA LYS A 7 -1.96 10.94 -32.30
C LYS A 7 -0.44 10.80 -32.28
N ASP A 8 0.23 11.88 -31.91
CA ASP A 8 1.67 11.87 -31.64
C ASP A 8 1.96 10.99 -30.43
N ALA A 9 2.93 10.10 -30.59
CA ALA A 9 3.43 9.17 -29.57
C ALA A 9 4.44 9.87 -28.63
N SER A 10 4.12 11.07 -28.13
CA SER A 10 4.81 11.69 -27.00
C SER A 10 3.90 11.56 -25.78
N GLY A 11 4.25 10.67 -24.84
CA GLY A 11 3.46 10.35 -23.67
C GLY A 11 3.45 11.44 -22.59
N GLU A 12 3.05 12.64 -22.94
CA GLU A 12 2.78 13.70 -21.96
C GLU A 12 1.31 13.61 -21.52
N GLY A 13 1.08 13.16 -20.27
CA GLY A 13 -0.24 13.20 -19.64
C GLY A 13 -0.81 14.62 -19.65
N SER A 14 -2.11 14.77 -19.84
CA SER A 14 -2.78 16.06 -20.08
C SER A 14 -2.99 16.93 -18.84
N GLY A 15 -2.74 16.40 -17.62
CA GLY A 15 -2.97 17.09 -16.34
C GLY A 15 -1.76 17.87 -15.81
N ALA A 16 -2.00 18.67 -14.77
CA ALA A 16 -0.93 19.29 -14.00
C ALA A 16 -0.18 18.27 -13.16
N LEU A 17 1.13 18.45 -12.96
CA LEU A 17 1.91 17.59 -12.07
C LEU A 17 1.54 17.81 -10.60
N HIS A 18 1.20 19.05 -10.22
CA HIS A 18 0.80 19.39 -8.87
C HIS A 18 -0.67 19.82 -8.85
N VAL A 19 -1.43 19.21 -7.96
CA VAL A 19 -2.85 19.47 -7.73
C VAL A 19 -3.11 19.63 -6.24
N GLN A 20 -4.25 20.19 -5.88
CA GLN A 20 -4.69 20.25 -4.48
C GLN A 20 -5.11 18.87 -3.99
N SER A 21 -4.88 18.59 -2.72
CA SER A 21 -5.38 17.37 -2.08
C SER A 21 -6.91 17.32 -2.08
N PRO A 22 -7.50 16.13 -2.22
CA PRO A 22 -8.93 15.94 -2.02
C PRO A 22 -9.30 15.84 -0.54
N ASP A 23 -10.59 15.74 -0.28
CA ASP A 23 -11.10 15.10 0.92
C ASP A 23 -10.95 13.58 0.76
N TRP A 24 -10.00 12.98 1.49
CA TRP A 24 -9.67 11.57 1.30
C TRP A 24 -10.78 10.62 1.72
N GLU A 25 -11.62 10.99 2.66
CA GLU A 25 -12.80 10.21 3.07
C GLU A 25 -13.77 9.95 1.92
N ASP A 26 -13.76 10.81 0.91
CA ASP A 26 -14.62 10.69 -0.27
C ASP A 26 -13.97 9.86 -1.40
N GLN A 27 -12.72 9.40 -1.23
CA GLN A 27 -12.01 8.70 -2.27
C GLN A 27 -12.22 7.19 -2.21
N ASN A 28 -12.02 6.54 -3.36
CA ASN A 28 -11.93 5.10 -3.53
C ASN A 28 -10.57 4.78 -4.14
N ILE A 29 -9.75 3.97 -3.49
CA ILE A 29 -8.40 3.64 -3.93
C ILE A 29 -8.40 2.31 -4.68
N TYR A 30 -7.74 2.29 -5.84
CA TYR A 30 -7.42 1.07 -6.54
C TYR A 30 -5.92 0.77 -6.37
N PHE A 31 -5.60 -0.36 -5.76
CA PHE A 31 -4.23 -0.78 -5.47
C PHE A 31 -3.67 -1.67 -6.59
N VAL A 32 -2.57 -1.25 -7.18
CA VAL A 32 -1.91 -1.90 -8.31
C VAL A 32 -0.55 -2.46 -7.88
N MET A 33 -0.35 -3.77 -8.05
CA MET A 33 1.00 -4.32 -8.13
C MET A 33 1.54 -4.06 -9.54
N THR A 34 2.42 -3.08 -9.69
CA THR A 34 2.82 -2.50 -10.97
C THR A 34 3.32 -3.55 -11.97
N ASP A 35 4.21 -4.46 -11.54
CA ASP A 35 4.77 -5.53 -12.39
C ASP A 35 3.71 -6.50 -12.94
N ARG A 36 2.55 -6.61 -12.28
CA ARG A 36 1.49 -7.58 -12.61
C ARG A 36 0.30 -6.94 -13.32
N PHE A 37 0.32 -5.62 -13.49
CA PHE A 37 -0.87 -4.92 -13.95
C PHE A 37 -0.95 -4.82 -15.49
N PHE A 38 0.01 -4.14 -16.13
CA PHE A 38 0.08 -4.05 -17.59
C PHE A 38 1.48 -3.66 -18.05
N ASP A 39 2.01 -4.35 -19.06
CA ASP A 39 3.28 -4.04 -19.72
C ASP A 39 3.05 -2.98 -20.81
N GLY A 40 3.33 -1.73 -20.46
CA GLY A 40 3.15 -0.60 -21.37
C GLY A 40 4.37 -0.29 -22.23
N ASN A 41 5.55 -0.76 -21.80
CA ASN A 41 6.83 -0.55 -22.46
C ASN A 41 7.69 -1.81 -22.39
N THR A 42 7.47 -2.75 -23.30
CA THR A 42 8.18 -4.05 -23.35
C THR A 42 9.71 -3.94 -23.43
N ALA A 43 10.26 -2.75 -23.70
CA ALA A 43 11.72 -2.56 -23.77
C ALA A 43 12.38 -2.51 -22.39
N ASN A 44 11.63 -2.23 -21.32
CA ASN A 44 12.14 -2.18 -19.94
C ASN A 44 11.95 -3.50 -19.17
N SER A 45 11.12 -4.43 -19.65
CA SER A 45 10.67 -5.63 -18.93
C SER A 45 11.81 -6.59 -18.59
N ASP A 46 12.80 -6.75 -19.47
CA ASP A 46 13.94 -7.65 -19.32
C ASP A 46 15.28 -6.88 -19.34
N GLN A 47 15.92 -6.74 -18.17
CA GLN A 47 17.24 -6.09 -18.02
C GLN A 47 18.42 -7.03 -18.31
N LYS A 48 18.13 -8.24 -18.88
CA LYS A 48 19.12 -9.25 -19.29
C LYS A 48 19.97 -9.81 -18.15
N LYS A 49 19.37 -9.95 -16.99
CA LYS A 49 20.01 -10.53 -15.79
C LYS A 49 19.44 -11.90 -15.42
N GLY A 50 18.48 -12.40 -16.18
CA GLY A 50 17.74 -13.63 -15.91
C GLY A 50 16.59 -13.43 -14.88
N GLU A 51 16.25 -12.20 -14.59
CA GLU A 51 15.21 -11.78 -13.66
C GLU A 51 13.80 -11.82 -14.26
N TYR A 52 13.69 -11.69 -15.57
CA TYR A 52 12.43 -11.70 -16.30
C TYR A 52 12.04 -13.11 -16.72
N ASP A 53 10.92 -13.59 -16.21
CA ASP A 53 10.31 -14.87 -16.60
C ASP A 53 8.85 -14.92 -16.12
N PRO A 54 7.87 -14.57 -16.99
CA PRO A 54 6.46 -14.58 -16.63
C PRO A 54 5.88 -15.97 -16.33
N SER A 55 6.63 -17.06 -16.51
CA SER A 55 6.16 -18.41 -16.17
C SER A 55 6.20 -18.70 -14.67
N THR A 56 6.85 -17.86 -13.87
CA THR A 56 7.02 -18.06 -12.43
C THR A 56 6.65 -16.83 -11.61
N ILE A 57 6.01 -17.06 -10.45
CA ILE A 57 5.69 -16.01 -9.49
C ILE A 57 6.95 -15.29 -8.96
N ALA A 58 8.10 -15.96 -8.95
CA ALA A 58 9.33 -15.45 -8.34
C ALA A 58 10.05 -14.38 -9.18
N LYS A 59 9.64 -14.15 -10.42
CA LYS A 59 10.35 -13.26 -11.35
C LYS A 59 9.46 -12.14 -11.89
N TYR A 60 10.11 -11.18 -12.55
CA TYR A 60 9.41 -10.07 -13.21
C TYR A 60 8.52 -10.56 -14.35
N SER A 61 7.35 -9.95 -14.48
CA SER A 61 6.39 -10.19 -15.56
C SER A 61 6.36 -9.06 -16.59
N GLY A 62 6.85 -7.86 -16.23
CA GLY A 62 7.05 -6.75 -17.15
C GLY A 62 6.05 -5.60 -17.04
N GLY A 63 5.08 -5.66 -16.13
CA GLY A 63 4.20 -4.51 -15.88
C GLY A 63 4.97 -3.29 -15.37
N ASP A 64 4.55 -2.09 -15.78
CA ASP A 64 5.29 -0.85 -15.56
C ASP A 64 4.40 0.39 -15.39
N LEU A 65 5.02 1.56 -15.11
CA LEU A 65 4.32 2.83 -14.91
C LEU A 65 3.59 3.30 -16.18
N ALA A 66 4.16 3.04 -17.36
CA ALA A 66 3.51 3.34 -18.62
C ALA A 66 2.25 2.50 -18.83
N GLY A 67 2.30 1.24 -18.42
CA GLY A 67 1.16 0.34 -18.44
C GLY A 67 0.03 0.78 -17.51
N VAL A 68 0.34 1.21 -16.32
CA VAL A 68 -0.65 1.79 -15.39
C VAL A 68 -1.30 3.03 -16.02
N ALA A 69 -0.49 3.93 -16.63
CA ALA A 69 -0.99 5.14 -17.27
C ALA A 69 -1.93 4.82 -18.45
N GLN A 70 -1.64 3.78 -19.23
CA GLN A 70 -2.49 3.33 -20.36
C GLN A 70 -3.83 2.76 -19.91
N LYS A 71 -3.97 2.33 -18.66
CA LYS A 71 -5.19 1.72 -18.11
C LYS A 71 -5.97 2.63 -17.15
N VAL A 72 -5.64 3.92 -17.07
CA VAL A 72 -6.33 4.88 -16.18
C VAL A 72 -7.83 4.96 -16.49
N ASP A 73 -8.25 4.90 -17.75
CA ASP A 73 -9.68 4.92 -18.11
C ASP A 73 -10.41 3.67 -17.58
N TYR A 74 -9.78 2.50 -17.63
CA TYR A 74 -10.31 1.27 -17.04
C TYR A 74 -10.48 1.42 -15.52
N ILE A 75 -9.46 1.91 -14.82
CA ILE A 75 -9.49 2.12 -13.37
C ILE A 75 -10.56 3.15 -12.99
N LYS A 76 -10.65 4.25 -13.73
CA LYS A 76 -11.66 5.29 -13.55
C LYS A 76 -13.09 4.74 -13.71
N GLY A 77 -13.29 3.85 -14.68
CA GLY A 77 -14.59 3.22 -14.94
C GLY A 77 -15.11 2.36 -13.77
N LEU A 78 -14.21 1.84 -12.92
CA LEU A 78 -14.56 1.19 -11.65
C LEU A 78 -15.10 2.15 -10.58
N GLY A 79 -15.02 3.47 -10.81
CA GLY A 79 -15.33 4.48 -9.81
C GLY A 79 -14.16 4.74 -8.83
N ALA A 80 -12.96 4.23 -9.12
CA ALA A 80 -11.77 4.58 -8.37
C ALA A 80 -11.38 6.04 -8.64
N THR A 81 -10.93 6.73 -7.59
CA THR A 81 -10.56 8.15 -7.64
C THR A 81 -9.08 8.36 -7.26
N ALA A 82 -8.42 7.32 -6.80
CA ALA A 82 -6.98 7.32 -6.56
C ALA A 82 -6.38 5.96 -6.92
N VAL A 83 -5.12 5.95 -7.34
CA VAL A 83 -4.34 4.75 -7.62
C VAL A 83 -3.18 4.66 -6.65
N TRP A 84 -3.11 3.56 -5.90
CA TRP A 84 -1.94 3.19 -5.11
C TRP A 84 -1.11 2.20 -5.92
N ILE A 85 0.18 2.54 -6.15
CA ILE A 85 1.15 1.67 -6.83
C ILE A 85 2.16 1.11 -5.81
N THR A 86 2.63 -0.12 -6.02
CA THR A 86 3.77 -0.68 -5.29
C THR A 86 5.00 0.24 -5.42
N PRO A 87 6.00 0.16 -4.49
CA PRO A 87 7.13 1.09 -4.50
C PRO A 87 7.83 1.13 -5.88
N PRO A 88 7.92 2.30 -6.53
CA PRO A 88 8.50 2.42 -7.87
C PRO A 88 10.02 2.65 -7.86
N VAL A 89 10.64 2.62 -6.68
CA VAL A 89 12.06 2.94 -6.49
C VAL A 89 12.96 1.77 -6.90
N ALA A 90 14.22 2.08 -7.26
CA ALA A 90 15.19 1.07 -7.67
C ALA A 90 15.38 0.00 -6.59
N ASN A 91 15.22 -1.25 -6.99
CA ASN A 91 15.20 -2.42 -6.12
C ASN A 91 16.39 -3.34 -6.36
N GLN A 92 16.74 -4.09 -5.32
CA GLN A 92 17.46 -5.32 -5.46
C GLN A 92 16.66 -6.25 -6.38
N TRP A 93 17.14 -6.49 -7.59
CA TRP A 93 16.37 -7.19 -8.61
C TRP A 93 16.23 -8.70 -8.34
N TRP A 94 17.15 -9.28 -7.56
CA TRP A 94 17.16 -10.69 -7.16
C TRP A 94 17.77 -10.88 -5.79
N ASP A 95 17.10 -11.63 -4.92
CA ASP A 95 17.66 -12.12 -3.67
C ASP A 95 17.90 -13.64 -3.76
N PRO A 96 19.17 -14.08 -3.83
CA PRO A 96 19.50 -15.49 -3.94
C PRO A 96 19.21 -16.29 -2.66
N MET A 97 19.07 -15.63 -1.51
CA MET A 97 18.81 -16.30 -0.23
C MET A 97 17.40 -16.88 -0.18
N VAL A 98 16.45 -16.17 -0.77
CA VAL A 98 15.04 -16.61 -0.89
C VAL A 98 14.70 -17.04 -2.31
N ASN A 99 15.65 -16.95 -3.25
CA ASN A 99 15.49 -17.28 -4.66
C ASN A 99 14.27 -16.57 -5.28
N TYR A 100 14.21 -15.22 -5.12
CA TYR A 100 13.06 -14.41 -5.48
C TYR A 100 13.49 -13.06 -6.05
N GLY A 101 12.68 -12.51 -6.96
CA GLY A 101 12.90 -11.21 -7.61
C GLY A 101 12.23 -10.05 -6.88
N GLY A 102 12.86 -8.87 -6.95
CA GLY A 102 12.37 -7.65 -6.32
C GLY A 102 11.27 -6.91 -7.10
N TYR A 103 10.55 -7.58 -7.98
CA TYR A 103 9.49 -6.98 -8.83
C TYR A 103 8.37 -6.28 -8.04
N HIS A 104 8.22 -6.67 -6.79
CA HIS A 104 7.21 -6.09 -5.89
C HIS A 104 7.57 -4.70 -5.35
N GLY A 105 8.84 -4.29 -5.42
CA GLY A 105 9.30 -2.96 -5.04
C GLY A 105 9.72 -2.77 -3.58
N TYR A 106 9.63 -3.78 -2.72
CA TYR A 106 9.89 -3.64 -1.27
C TYR A 106 11.35 -3.87 -0.84
N TRP A 107 12.27 -4.06 -1.77
CA TRP A 107 13.70 -4.28 -1.50
C TRP A 107 14.55 -3.16 -2.07
N ALA A 108 14.39 -1.96 -1.54
CA ALA A 108 15.02 -0.77 -2.09
C ALA A 108 16.55 -0.87 -2.15
N GLU A 109 17.11 -0.42 -3.27
CA GLU A 109 18.54 -0.19 -3.52
C GLU A 109 18.84 1.31 -3.55
N ASN A 110 17.89 2.10 -4.05
CA ASN A 110 18.00 3.55 -4.12
C ASN A 110 16.61 4.19 -4.07
N LEU A 111 16.34 4.93 -3.00
CA LEU A 111 15.05 5.54 -2.73
C LEU A 111 14.73 6.77 -3.60
N MET A 112 15.69 7.27 -4.40
CA MET A 112 15.55 8.47 -5.23
C MET A 112 15.67 8.19 -6.74
N LYS A 113 15.69 6.94 -7.15
CA LYS A 113 15.70 6.53 -8.56
C LYS A 113 14.50 5.66 -8.85
N VAL A 114 13.88 5.84 -10.00
CA VAL A 114 12.87 4.89 -10.50
C VAL A 114 13.56 3.59 -10.87
N ASP A 115 12.95 2.45 -10.54
CA ASP A 115 13.43 1.14 -10.97
C ASP A 115 13.36 1.03 -12.49
N LYS A 116 14.39 0.46 -13.09
CA LYS A 116 14.48 0.36 -14.55
C LYS A 116 13.40 -0.52 -15.18
N HIS A 117 12.90 -1.53 -14.45
CA HIS A 117 11.77 -2.35 -14.90
C HIS A 117 10.44 -1.58 -14.81
N MET A 118 10.33 -0.63 -13.88
CA MET A 118 9.13 0.21 -13.74
C MET A 118 9.12 1.40 -14.72
N GLY A 119 10.29 1.77 -15.27
CA GLY A 119 10.40 2.86 -16.24
C GLY A 119 11.35 3.98 -15.84
N THR A 120 10.97 5.21 -16.19
CA THR A 120 11.74 6.44 -16.01
C THR A 120 10.96 7.46 -15.16
N LEU A 121 11.66 8.50 -14.68
CA LEU A 121 10.98 9.62 -14.01
C LEU A 121 9.96 10.30 -14.94
N ALA A 122 10.24 10.40 -16.24
CA ALA A 122 9.31 10.99 -17.20
C ALA A 122 8.01 10.16 -17.34
N GLU A 123 8.11 8.83 -17.36
CA GLU A 123 6.94 7.94 -17.37
C GLU A 123 6.18 8.01 -16.04
N TYR A 124 6.88 8.15 -14.91
CA TYR A 124 6.23 8.37 -13.62
C TYR A 124 5.47 9.70 -13.56
N GLN A 125 6.06 10.77 -14.07
CA GLN A 125 5.39 12.07 -14.22
C GLN A 125 4.19 11.99 -15.18
N ALA A 126 4.31 11.22 -16.27
CA ALA A 126 3.23 11.02 -17.22
C ALA A 126 2.04 10.28 -16.56
N LEU A 127 2.29 9.25 -15.76
CA LEU A 127 1.26 8.59 -14.96
C LEU A 127 0.53 9.58 -14.04
N SER A 128 1.29 10.36 -13.27
CA SER A 128 0.73 11.38 -12.36
C SER A 128 -0.15 12.39 -13.11
N ARG A 129 0.36 12.95 -14.23
CA ARG A 129 -0.40 13.90 -15.06
C ARG A 129 -1.65 13.26 -15.67
N THR A 130 -1.58 12.01 -16.08
CA THR A 130 -2.73 11.27 -16.62
C THR A 130 -3.81 11.09 -15.55
N LEU A 131 -3.43 10.71 -14.33
CA LEU A 131 -4.36 10.60 -13.20
C LEU A 131 -4.99 11.96 -12.88
N HIS A 132 -4.18 13.01 -12.69
CA HIS A 132 -4.66 14.36 -12.39
C HIS A 132 -5.58 14.93 -13.48
N GLY A 133 -5.24 14.69 -14.77
CA GLY A 133 -6.09 15.07 -15.89
C GLY A 133 -7.44 14.36 -15.92
N ASN A 134 -7.55 13.23 -15.23
CA ASN A 134 -8.78 12.47 -15.03
C ASN A 134 -9.49 12.77 -13.70
N GLY A 135 -8.99 13.74 -12.90
CA GLY A 135 -9.51 14.05 -11.57
C GLY A 135 -9.22 12.96 -10.53
N MET A 136 -8.16 12.19 -10.74
CA MET A 136 -7.70 11.11 -9.88
C MET A 136 -6.37 11.47 -9.22
N TYR A 137 -5.99 10.74 -8.18
CA TYR A 137 -4.82 10.99 -7.35
C TYR A 137 -3.84 9.81 -7.36
N LEU A 138 -2.56 10.09 -7.09
CA LEU A 138 -1.49 9.11 -7.06
C LEU A 138 -1.01 8.88 -5.63
N VAL A 139 -1.10 7.64 -5.17
CA VAL A 139 -0.55 7.18 -3.88
C VAL A 139 0.66 6.30 -4.16
N GLN A 140 1.81 6.69 -3.62
CA GLN A 140 3.04 5.90 -3.69
C GLN A 140 3.21 5.04 -2.44
N ASP A 141 3.54 3.77 -2.62
CA ASP A 141 4.02 2.92 -1.52
C ASP A 141 5.45 3.30 -1.15
N ILE A 142 5.74 3.38 0.14
CA ILE A 142 7.06 3.71 0.67
C ILE A 142 7.46 2.74 1.80
N VAL A 143 8.77 2.48 1.91
CA VAL A 143 9.34 1.54 2.88
C VAL A 143 10.43 2.24 3.71
N PRO A 144 10.09 2.88 4.84
CA PRO A 144 11.10 3.55 5.68
C PRO A 144 11.87 2.61 6.61
N ASN A 145 11.37 1.39 6.83
CA ASN A 145 11.92 0.46 7.82
C ASN A 145 13.23 -0.20 7.39
N HIS A 146 13.38 -0.57 6.14
CA HIS A 146 14.48 -1.39 5.65
C HIS A 146 14.85 -1.09 4.21
N MET A 147 16.02 -1.54 3.82
CA MET A 147 16.46 -1.64 2.43
C MET A 147 16.26 -3.08 1.91
N GLY A 148 16.89 -3.46 0.79
CA GLY A 148 16.95 -4.86 0.38
C GLY A 148 17.80 -5.71 1.31
N ASN A 149 18.09 -6.94 0.91
CA ASN A 149 18.92 -7.89 1.64
C ASN A 149 20.35 -7.90 1.05
N PHE A 150 21.22 -7.02 1.54
CA PHE A 150 22.60 -6.86 1.06
C PHE A 150 23.62 -7.49 1.99
N PHE A 151 23.27 -7.68 3.26
CA PHE A 151 24.00 -8.40 4.29
C PHE A 151 23.01 -9.10 5.22
N ARG A 152 23.51 -9.95 6.09
CA ARG A 152 22.74 -10.53 7.18
C ARG A 152 23.57 -10.68 8.42
N ILE A 153 22.91 -10.61 9.56
CA ILE A 153 23.50 -10.89 10.85
C ILE A 153 22.85 -12.16 11.38
N GLN A 154 23.65 -13.16 11.70
CA GLN A 154 23.18 -14.42 12.27
C GLN A 154 23.59 -14.53 13.73
N ASN A 155 22.67 -14.91 14.61
CA ASN A 155 23.03 -15.28 15.98
C ASN A 155 23.57 -16.72 16.00
N ILE A 156 24.89 -16.87 16.21
CA ILE A 156 25.56 -18.16 16.31
C ILE A 156 26.09 -18.34 17.74
N ALA A 157 25.53 -19.28 18.48
CA ALA A 157 25.90 -19.58 19.87
C ALA A 157 25.86 -18.34 20.79
N GLY A 158 24.81 -17.50 20.63
CA GLY A 158 24.62 -16.29 21.44
C GLY A 158 25.47 -15.09 21.03
N LYS A 159 26.12 -15.15 19.86
CA LYS A 159 26.89 -14.03 19.28
C LYS A 159 26.36 -13.68 17.91
N ASP A 160 26.17 -12.40 17.67
CA ASP A 160 25.81 -11.91 16.33
C ASP A 160 27.04 -11.94 15.42
N VAL A 161 26.90 -12.62 14.30
CA VAL A 161 27.95 -12.81 13.31
C VAL A 161 27.50 -12.22 11.98
N PHE A 162 28.27 -11.28 11.46
CA PHE A 162 28.04 -10.70 10.15
C PHE A 162 28.33 -11.72 9.04
N VAL A 163 27.40 -11.85 8.11
CA VAL A 163 27.54 -12.65 6.90
C VAL A 163 27.24 -11.77 5.70
N LYS A 164 28.23 -11.56 4.85
CA LYS A 164 28.02 -10.82 3.61
C LYS A 164 27.22 -11.67 2.64
N ASN A 165 26.19 -11.10 2.02
CA ASN A 165 25.47 -11.75 0.93
C ASN A 165 26.33 -11.72 -0.34
N THR A 166 27.19 -12.73 -0.48
CA THR A 166 28.11 -12.85 -1.62
C THR A 166 27.53 -13.62 -2.79
N ASP A 167 26.39 -14.30 -2.57
CA ASP A 167 25.84 -15.25 -3.54
C ASP A 167 24.82 -14.59 -4.51
N SER A 168 24.54 -13.29 -4.33
CA SER A 168 23.79 -12.52 -5.31
C SER A 168 24.63 -12.24 -6.55
N VAL A 169 24.27 -12.81 -7.68
CA VAL A 169 24.98 -12.62 -8.95
C VAL A 169 24.01 -12.03 -9.98
N PRO A 170 24.34 -10.85 -10.52
CA PRO A 170 25.28 -9.85 -10.05
C PRO A 170 24.82 -9.20 -8.74
N VAL A 171 25.76 -8.83 -7.89
CA VAL A 171 25.46 -8.23 -6.59
C VAL A 171 24.85 -6.84 -6.80
N SER A 172 23.59 -6.69 -6.42
CA SER A 172 22.96 -5.38 -6.23
C SER A 172 23.49 -4.76 -4.93
N LYS A 173 23.73 -3.46 -4.91
CA LYS A 173 24.20 -2.73 -3.73
C LYS A 173 23.48 -1.41 -3.60
N PRO A 174 23.18 -0.96 -2.38
CA PRO A 174 22.68 0.39 -2.18
C PRO A 174 23.68 1.40 -2.77
N SER A 175 23.17 2.28 -3.62
CA SER A 175 23.98 3.31 -4.29
C SER A 175 23.78 4.71 -3.71
N GLN A 176 22.81 4.87 -2.81
CA GLN A 176 22.45 6.14 -2.20
C GLN A 176 23.09 6.30 -0.82
N SER A 177 23.77 7.43 -0.59
CA SER A 177 24.23 7.82 0.75
C SER A 177 23.04 8.27 1.61
N PRO A 178 22.97 7.92 2.91
CA PRO A 178 23.96 7.15 3.68
C PRO A 178 23.76 5.63 3.59
N PHE A 179 22.70 5.14 2.92
CA PHE A 179 22.29 3.73 2.87
C PHE A 179 23.29 2.79 2.21
N ASN A 180 24.31 3.33 1.52
CA ASN A 180 25.39 2.55 0.93
C ASN A 180 26.48 2.10 1.94
N LYS A 181 26.29 2.37 3.22
CA LYS A 181 27.19 1.95 4.29
C LYS A 181 26.82 0.56 4.81
N THR A 182 27.06 -0.47 4.01
CA THR A 182 26.66 -1.86 4.28
C THR A 182 27.82 -2.80 4.65
N ASP A 183 29.04 -2.26 4.87
CA ASP A 183 30.21 -3.06 5.22
C ASP A 183 30.47 -3.06 6.73
N PHE A 184 30.02 -4.12 7.41
CA PHE A 184 30.23 -4.31 8.84
C PHE A 184 31.72 -4.46 9.22
N SER A 185 32.60 -4.88 8.31
CA SER A 185 34.03 -4.97 8.58
C SER A 185 34.69 -3.59 8.70
N ASN A 186 34.10 -2.57 8.13
CA ASN A 186 34.54 -1.18 8.19
C ASN A 186 34.07 -0.49 9.46
N GLN A 187 35.01 -0.15 10.37
CA GLN A 187 34.70 0.48 11.65
C GLN A 187 33.89 1.79 11.48
N ALA A 188 34.29 2.65 10.52
CA ALA A 188 33.61 3.92 10.31
C ALA A 188 32.15 3.74 9.82
N GLN A 189 31.85 2.67 9.09
CA GLN A 189 30.48 2.35 8.69
C GLN A 189 29.65 1.80 9.85
N ARG A 190 30.26 0.98 10.73
CA ARG A 190 29.59 0.56 11.98
C ARG A 190 29.29 1.75 12.87
N ASP A 191 30.26 2.63 13.09
CA ASP A 191 30.11 3.80 13.96
C ASP A 191 29.11 4.81 13.41
N ALA A 192 28.90 4.86 12.10
CA ALA A 192 27.86 5.66 11.47
C ALA A 192 26.45 5.17 11.80
N ALA A 193 26.30 3.92 12.24
CA ALA A 193 25.05 3.33 12.72
C ALA A 193 23.83 3.60 11.81
N ILE A 194 24.01 3.46 10.50
CA ILE A 194 22.92 3.61 9.52
C ILE A 194 21.94 2.43 9.61
N TYR A 195 22.47 1.26 9.91
CA TYR A 195 21.71 0.03 10.16
C TYR A 195 21.85 -0.36 11.63
N HIS A 196 20.89 -1.11 12.15
CA HIS A 196 20.94 -1.60 13.52
C HIS A 196 22.03 -2.66 13.75
N TRP A 197 22.52 -3.32 12.71
CA TRP A 197 23.54 -4.38 12.79
C TRP A 197 23.16 -5.52 13.74
N THR A 198 21.88 -5.91 13.73
CA THR A 198 21.30 -6.94 14.58
C THR A 198 20.86 -8.15 13.75
N ALA A 199 20.67 -9.27 14.41
CA ALA A 199 20.04 -10.45 13.80
C ALA A 199 18.52 -10.23 13.57
N GLY A 200 17.86 -11.22 13.00
CA GLY A 200 16.42 -11.22 12.81
C GLY A 200 15.65 -11.05 14.11
N ILE A 201 14.44 -10.52 14.02
CA ILE A 201 13.52 -10.30 15.16
C ILE A 201 13.34 -11.60 15.92
N SER A 202 13.68 -11.59 17.21
CA SER A 202 13.60 -12.77 18.08
C SER A 202 12.26 -12.89 18.80
N ASN A 203 11.61 -11.77 19.08
CA ASN A 203 10.32 -11.68 19.76
C ASN A 203 9.45 -10.57 19.18
N PHE A 204 8.43 -10.94 18.41
CA PHE A 204 7.51 -10.00 17.77
C PHE A 204 6.56 -9.27 18.76
N ASP A 205 6.44 -9.75 19.99
CA ASP A 205 5.61 -9.11 21.03
C ASP A 205 6.38 -8.06 21.82
N LYS A 206 7.70 -7.97 21.64
CA LYS A 206 8.56 -7.02 22.33
C LYS A 206 8.96 -5.88 21.39
N ASP A 207 8.62 -4.65 21.77
CA ASP A 207 8.83 -3.44 20.98
C ASP A 207 10.29 -3.26 20.54
N GLU A 208 11.24 -3.35 21.47
CA GLU A 208 12.65 -3.19 21.18
C GLU A 208 13.18 -4.20 20.14
N ASP A 209 12.76 -5.47 20.26
CA ASP A 209 13.16 -6.51 19.31
C ASP A 209 12.58 -6.23 17.91
N ARG A 210 11.32 -5.73 17.84
CA ARG A 210 10.70 -5.37 16.56
C ARG A 210 11.33 -4.15 15.92
N TRP A 211 11.74 -3.15 16.72
CA TRP A 211 12.26 -1.88 16.21
C TRP A 211 13.74 -1.95 15.82
N THR A 212 14.45 -2.99 16.23
CA THR A 212 15.91 -3.10 15.99
C THR A 212 16.33 -4.40 15.31
N GLY A 213 15.43 -5.35 15.15
CA GLY A 213 15.71 -6.64 14.52
C GLY A 213 15.36 -6.66 13.04
N GLN A 214 16.12 -7.42 12.25
CA GLN A 214 15.85 -7.60 10.83
C GLN A 214 14.50 -8.34 10.61
N LEU A 215 13.61 -7.77 9.83
CA LEU A 215 12.38 -8.43 9.38
C LEU A 215 12.70 -9.32 8.18
N SER A 216 12.57 -10.64 8.36
CA SER A 216 12.83 -11.61 7.27
C SER A 216 14.20 -11.42 6.58
N ASP A 217 15.24 -11.10 7.33
CA ASP A 217 16.61 -10.88 6.83
C ASP A 217 16.81 -9.61 5.98
N LEU A 218 15.85 -8.68 5.94
CA LEU A 218 15.98 -7.39 5.29
C LEU A 218 16.81 -6.43 6.13
N ASP A 219 17.66 -5.62 5.48
CA ASP A 219 18.61 -4.73 6.15
C ASP A 219 17.89 -3.61 6.91
N ASP A 220 17.79 -3.75 8.21
CA ASP A 220 17.02 -2.87 9.09
C ASP A 220 17.69 -1.52 9.30
N LEU A 221 16.98 -0.44 8.97
CA LEU A 221 17.48 0.93 9.09
C LEU A 221 17.37 1.40 10.54
N ASN A 222 18.43 2.03 11.06
CA ASN A 222 18.40 2.68 12.36
C ASN A 222 17.61 3.98 12.30
N THR A 223 16.29 3.88 12.44
CA THR A 223 15.37 5.01 12.39
C THR A 223 15.46 5.96 13.58
N SER A 224 16.21 5.61 14.64
CA SER A 224 16.60 6.54 15.70
C SER A 224 17.78 7.45 15.31
N ASN A 225 18.48 7.16 14.22
CA ASN A 225 19.63 7.93 13.75
C ASN A 225 19.16 9.15 12.92
N PRO A 226 19.48 10.39 13.31
CA PRO A 226 19.06 11.61 12.60
C PRO A 226 19.51 11.64 11.13
N ASP A 227 20.67 11.08 10.80
CA ASP A 227 21.16 11.00 9.41
C ASP A 227 20.23 10.12 8.55
N VAL A 228 19.74 9.01 9.10
CA VAL A 228 18.77 8.13 8.46
C VAL A 228 17.44 8.84 8.27
N VAL A 229 16.89 9.43 9.35
CA VAL A 229 15.60 10.14 9.32
C VAL A 229 15.63 11.26 8.28
N ASN A 230 16.68 12.07 8.27
CA ASN A 230 16.82 13.20 7.33
C ASN A 230 16.99 12.71 5.89
N ALA A 231 17.72 11.60 5.67
CA ALA A 231 17.85 10.99 4.35
C ALA A 231 16.51 10.43 3.85
N LEU A 232 15.70 9.83 4.72
CA LEU A 232 14.36 9.34 4.40
C LEU A 232 13.40 10.50 4.08
N LYS A 233 13.37 11.57 4.90
CA LYS A 233 12.59 12.79 4.61
C LYS A 233 12.95 13.40 3.25
N LYS A 234 14.23 13.49 2.94
CA LYS A 234 14.71 13.98 1.64
C LYS A 234 14.29 13.07 0.49
N SER A 235 14.44 11.76 0.66
CA SER A 235 14.17 10.77 -0.39
C SER A 235 12.68 10.72 -0.75
N TYR A 236 11.83 10.64 0.25
CA TYR A 236 10.39 10.55 0.00
C TYR A 236 9.77 11.92 -0.35
N GLY A 237 10.24 13.00 0.25
CA GLY A 237 9.85 14.35 -0.15
C GLY A 237 10.23 14.71 -1.60
N TYR A 238 11.26 14.06 -2.15
CA TYR A 238 11.64 14.19 -3.56
C TYR A 238 10.49 13.75 -4.49
N TRP A 239 9.82 12.62 -4.20
CA TRP A 239 8.76 12.10 -5.05
C TRP A 239 7.51 13.00 -5.08
N ILE A 240 7.19 13.66 -3.97
CA ILE A 240 6.11 14.65 -3.92
C ILE A 240 6.38 15.77 -4.94
N LYS A 241 7.62 16.28 -4.99
CA LYS A 241 8.02 17.36 -5.88
C LYS A 241 8.25 16.90 -7.32
N ALA A 242 8.98 15.79 -7.49
CA ALA A 242 9.45 15.35 -8.79
C ALA A 242 8.40 14.56 -9.57
N ALA A 243 7.56 13.79 -8.91
CA ALA A 243 6.57 12.93 -9.54
C ALA A 243 5.11 13.35 -9.26
N GLY A 244 4.88 14.34 -8.42
CA GLY A 244 3.52 14.83 -8.14
C GLY A 244 2.69 13.86 -7.30
N VAL A 245 3.31 13.09 -6.41
CA VAL A 245 2.64 12.14 -5.52
C VAL A 245 1.71 12.86 -4.55
N ASP A 246 0.50 12.36 -4.34
CA ASP A 246 -0.55 12.99 -3.54
C ASP A 246 -0.74 12.35 -2.16
N GLY A 247 -0.16 11.18 -1.95
CA GLY A 247 -0.20 10.48 -0.68
C GLY A 247 0.78 9.33 -0.60
N PHE A 248 1.05 8.83 0.60
CA PHE A 248 1.86 7.65 0.84
C PHE A 248 1.04 6.54 1.52
N ARG A 249 1.20 5.33 1.03
CA ARG A 249 1.00 4.12 1.83
C ARG A 249 2.36 3.77 2.41
N ILE A 250 2.42 3.49 3.69
CA ILE A 250 3.65 3.24 4.41
C ILE A 250 3.70 1.80 4.87
N ASP A 251 4.71 1.08 4.40
CA ASP A 251 4.99 -0.31 4.72
C ASP A 251 5.51 -0.47 6.15
N THR A 252 5.21 -1.61 6.79
CA THR A 252 5.85 -2.11 8.02
C THR A 252 5.92 -1.12 9.20
N VAL A 253 4.86 -0.32 9.40
CA VAL A 253 4.83 0.78 10.38
C VAL A 253 5.17 0.34 11.82
N LYS A 254 4.69 -0.83 12.26
CA LYS A 254 4.90 -1.31 13.64
C LYS A 254 6.33 -1.75 13.95
N TYR A 255 7.19 -1.81 12.94
CA TYR A 255 8.60 -2.17 13.07
C TYR A 255 9.51 -0.95 13.26
N ILE A 256 8.92 0.24 13.33
CA ILE A 256 9.60 1.51 13.59
C ILE A 256 9.04 2.12 14.87
N GLU A 257 9.91 2.71 15.69
CA GLU A 257 9.54 3.36 16.94
C GLU A 257 8.63 4.57 16.73
N HIS A 258 7.74 4.83 17.67
CA HIS A 258 6.74 5.91 17.59
C HIS A 258 7.37 7.30 17.36
N GLY A 259 8.54 7.57 17.99
CA GLY A 259 9.21 8.87 17.88
C GLY A 259 9.61 9.26 16.46
N PHE A 260 9.98 8.28 15.64
CA PHE A 260 10.33 8.48 14.24
C PHE A 260 9.17 9.11 13.45
N TRP A 261 7.94 8.62 13.64
CA TRP A 261 6.80 9.03 12.82
C TRP A 261 6.43 10.50 12.96
N ASN A 262 6.54 11.04 14.19
CA ASN A 262 6.30 12.46 14.40
C ASN A 262 7.36 13.32 13.69
N ASP A 263 8.65 12.99 13.81
CA ASP A 263 9.72 13.74 13.14
C ASP A 263 9.66 13.56 11.62
N PHE A 264 9.53 12.33 11.12
CA PHE A 264 9.47 12.03 9.69
C PHE A 264 8.31 12.78 8.99
N LEU A 265 7.13 12.77 9.59
CA LEU A 265 5.93 13.36 8.97
C LEU A 265 5.76 14.85 9.28
N TRP A 266 6.06 15.30 10.50
CA TRP A 266 5.61 16.61 10.99
C TRP A 266 6.74 17.53 11.43
N SER A 267 8.02 17.18 11.25
CA SER A 267 9.13 18.05 11.60
C SER A 267 8.94 19.46 11.05
N ALA A 268 9.06 20.44 11.96
CA ALA A 268 9.03 21.87 11.62
C ALA A 268 10.42 22.45 11.30
N ASP A 269 11.48 21.62 11.37
CA ASP A 269 12.85 22.05 11.06
C ASP A 269 12.96 22.53 9.59
N PRO A 270 13.28 23.80 9.34
CA PRO A 270 13.38 24.31 7.97
C PRO A 270 14.50 23.64 7.14
N ALA A 271 15.54 23.13 7.80
CA ALA A 271 16.64 22.42 7.13
C ALA A 271 16.25 21.00 6.71
N ASN A 272 15.39 20.36 7.52
CA ASN A 272 14.93 18.99 7.31
C ASN A 272 13.41 18.88 7.57
N PRO A 273 12.58 19.53 6.74
CA PRO A 273 11.14 19.58 6.97
C PRO A 273 10.50 18.19 6.85
N GLY A 274 9.51 17.91 7.67
CA GLY A 274 8.71 16.70 7.60
C GLY A 274 7.92 16.60 6.28
N ILE A 275 7.46 15.40 5.98
CA ILE A 275 6.73 15.08 4.74
C ILE A 275 5.50 15.99 4.55
N MET A 276 4.72 16.24 5.61
CA MET A 276 3.52 17.09 5.53
C MET A 276 3.86 18.53 5.14
N THR A 277 4.95 19.09 5.67
CA THR A 277 5.44 20.42 5.28
C THR A 277 5.89 20.44 3.83
N GLN A 278 6.60 19.39 3.38
CA GLN A 278 7.05 19.29 1.98
C GLN A 278 5.87 19.17 1.02
N ALA A 279 4.84 18.40 1.39
CA ALA A 279 3.62 18.24 0.61
C ALA A 279 2.84 19.57 0.50
N LYS A 280 2.65 20.26 1.62
CA LYS A 280 2.00 21.58 1.66
C LYS A 280 2.66 22.60 0.72
N ASN A 281 3.99 22.59 0.63
CA ASN A 281 4.74 23.47 -0.27
C ASN A 281 4.48 23.19 -1.78
N THR A 282 3.78 22.11 -2.10
CA THR A 282 3.34 21.76 -3.46
C THR A 282 1.82 21.87 -3.65
N GLY A 283 1.11 22.52 -2.70
CA GLY A 283 -0.35 22.69 -2.71
C GLY A 283 -1.14 21.53 -2.12
N ARG A 284 -0.46 20.56 -1.47
CA ARG A 284 -1.11 19.38 -0.86
C ARG A 284 -1.31 19.59 0.63
N ASP A 285 -2.30 20.41 0.99
CA ASP A 285 -2.60 20.73 2.39
C ASP A 285 -3.20 19.55 3.19
N ASN A 286 -3.82 18.59 2.50
CA ASN A 286 -4.39 17.37 3.08
C ASN A 286 -3.67 16.12 2.52
N PHE A 287 -2.33 16.10 2.61
CA PHE A 287 -1.55 14.94 2.18
C PHE A 287 -1.82 13.75 3.10
N ILE A 288 -2.07 12.57 2.54
CA ILE A 288 -2.24 11.36 3.34
C ILE A 288 -0.95 10.57 3.51
N ALA A 289 -0.79 10.00 4.69
CA ALA A 289 0.22 9.01 5.04
C ALA A 289 -0.47 7.93 5.86
N PHE A 290 -0.99 6.90 5.18
CA PHE A 290 -1.65 5.79 5.84
C PHE A 290 -0.73 4.57 5.89
N GLY A 291 -0.71 3.91 7.04
CA GLY A 291 0.27 2.89 7.35
C GLY A 291 -0.26 1.47 7.35
N GLU A 292 0.65 0.55 7.03
CA GLU A 292 0.46 -0.86 7.30
C GLU A 292 0.95 -1.16 8.73
N CYS A 293 0.00 -1.49 9.59
CA CYS A 293 0.27 -2.08 10.88
C CYS A 293 -0.47 -3.41 10.96
N TRP A 294 0.11 -4.45 10.37
CA TRP A 294 -0.55 -5.76 10.34
C TRP A 294 -0.61 -6.37 11.73
N ASN A 295 -1.72 -6.17 12.39
CA ASN A 295 -1.98 -6.68 13.71
C ASN A 295 -3.48 -6.93 13.90
N ALA A 296 -3.99 -8.05 13.38
CA ALA A 296 -5.36 -8.47 13.59
C ALA A 296 -5.44 -9.29 14.89
N ALA A 297 -6.18 -8.76 15.86
CA ALA A 297 -6.56 -9.54 17.04
C ALA A 297 -7.70 -10.50 16.67
N GLY A 298 -7.89 -11.55 17.45
CA GLY A 298 -9.02 -12.46 17.28
C GLY A 298 -10.39 -11.79 17.46
N ALA A 299 -11.45 -12.56 17.23
CA ALA A 299 -12.82 -12.09 17.43
C ALA A 299 -13.03 -11.50 18.84
N PHE A 300 -13.78 -10.40 18.89
CA PHE A 300 -14.10 -9.72 20.16
C PHE A 300 -12.87 -9.33 20.99
N SER A 301 -11.76 -8.96 20.32
CA SER A 301 -10.53 -8.46 20.94
C SER A 301 -10.09 -7.15 20.31
N ASP A 302 -9.84 -6.14 21.14
CA ASP A 302 -9.36 -4.81 20.74
C ASP A 302 -7.83 -4.65 20.82
N ALA A 303 -7.09 -5.70 21.19
CA ALA A 303 -5.65 -5.64 21.39
C ALA A 303 -4.89 -5.20 20.11
N GLY A 304 -5.32 -5.71 18.95
CA GLY A 304 -4.76 -5.31 17.65
C GLY A 304 -5.07 -3.85 17.31
N ASP A 305 -6.31 -3.42 17.55
CA ASP A 305 -6.75 -2.05 17.29
C ASP A 305 -6.00 -1.04 18.16
N LYS A 306 -5.79 -1.35 19.45
CA LYS A 306 -5.02 -0.50 20.38
C LYS A 306 -3.58 -0.27 19.92
N LEU A 307 -2.90 -1.35 19.53
CA LEU A 307 -1.54 -1.24 19.02
C LEU A 307 -1.51 -0.41 17.73
N THR A 308 -2.39 -0.71 16.79
CA THR A 308 -2.44 -0.02 15.50
C THR A 308 -2.79 1.46 15.69
N ALA A 309 -3.81 1.78 16.49
CA ALA A 309 -4.24 3.15 16.75
C ALA A 309 -3.16 4.01 17.45
N SER A 310 -2.24 3.38 18.19
CA SER A 310 -1.14 4.11 18.83
C SER A 310 -0.25 4.85 17.83
N TYR A 311 -0.19 4.40 16.58
CA TYR A 311 0.57 5.04 15.49
C TYR A 311 -0.11 6.26 14.87
N LEU A 312 -1.32 6.63 15.29
CA LEU A 312 -1.92 7.92 14.95
C LEU A 312 -1.35 9.08 15.76
N GLY A 313 -0.77 8.79 16.92
CA GLY A 313 -0.26 9.80 17.85
C GLY A 313 -1.36 10.57 18.58
N THR A 314 -1.02 11.76 19.04
CA THR A 314 -1.91 12.70 19.72
C THR A 314 -1.99 14.01 18.95
N GLU A 315 -2.85 14.94 19.35
CA GLU A 315 -2.92 16.28 18.75
C GLU A 315 -1.59 17.04 18.89
N GLU A 316 -0.89 16.89 20.05
CA GLU A 316 0.39 17.56 20.30
C GLU A 316 1.56 16.86 19.58
N LYS A 317 1.44 15.57 19.36
CA LYS A 317 2.44 14.74 18.67
C LYS A 317 1.77 13.85 17.62
N PRO A 318 1.28 14.43 16.53
CA PRO A 318 0.66 13.65 15.47
C PRO A 318 1.70 12.74 14.79
N MET A 319 1.25 11.57 14.39
CA MET A 319 2.02 10.61 13.62
C MET A 319 1.32 10.34 12.28
N LEU A 320 0.95 9.11 11.96
CA LEU A 320 0.20 8.83 10.74
C LEU A 320 -1.21 9.45 10.80
N ASN A 321 -1.76 9.79 9.64
CA ASN A 321 -3.13 10.29 9.56
C ASN A 321 -4.15 9.25 9.05
N GLY A 322 -3.69 8.03 8.78
CA GLY A 322 -4.54 6.89 8.41
C GLY A 322 -3.85 5.54 8.61
N LEU A 323 -4.64 4.48 8.66
CA LEU A 323 -4.15 3.11 8.88
C LEU A 323 -4.97 2.09 8.09
N LEU A 324 -4.32 1.05 7.54
CA LEU A 324 -4.97 -0.12 6.96
C LEU A 324 -5.71 -0.92 8.04
N ASN A 325 -6.95 -1.31 7.76
CA ASN A 325 -7.86 -1.89 8.73
C ASN A 325 -7.84 -3.42 8.72
N PHE A 326 -6.73 -4.00 9.20
CA PHE A 326 -6.55 -5.47 9.25
C PHE A 326 -7.55 -6.18 10.16
N SER A 327 -7.93 -5.57 11.27
CA SER A 327 -8.89 -6.16 12.20
C SER A 327 -10.27 -6.31 11.56
N LEU A 328 -10.74 -5.28 10.84
CA LEU A 328 -12.00 -5.35 10.12
C LEU A 328 -11.92 -6.34 8.95
N GLN A 329 -10.80 -6.34 8.20
CA GLN A 329 -10.57 -7.29 7.12
C GLN A 329 -10.71 -8.72 7.62
N SER A 330 -10.07 -9.06 8.74
CA SER A 330 -10.15 -10.40 9.35
C SER A 330 -11.59 -10.77 9.72
N ASP A 331 -12.34 -9.86 10.36
CA ASP A 331 -13.73 -10.11 10.72
C ASP A 331 -14.65 -10.17 9.48
N MET A 332 -14.40 -9.40 8.42
CA MET A 332 -15.15 -9.49 7.16
C MET A 332 -14.97 -10.87 6.51
N VAL A 333 -13.73 -11.37 6.42
CA VAL A 333 -13.47 -12.71 5.90
C VAL A 333 -14.16 -13.78 6.75
N ASP A 334 -14.07 -13.69 8.07
CA ASP A 334 -14.72 -14.64 8.95
C ASP A 334 -16.25 -14.65 8.82
N VAL A 335 -16.85 -13.47 8.71
CA VAL A 335 -18.32 -13.35 8.61
C VAL A 335 -18.82 -13.71 7.21
N PHE A 336 -18.29 -13.06 6.17
CA PHE A 336 -18.84 -13.20 4.83
C PHE A 336 -18.33 -14.46 4.09
N ALA A 337 -17.04 -14.81 4.23
CA ALA A 337 -16.49 -15.98 3.54
C ALA A 337 -16.64 -17.29 4.31
N ARG A 338 -16.72 -17.23 5.66
CA ARG A 338 -16.71 -18.41 6.52
C ARG A 338 -18.00 -18.61 7.32
N GLY A 339 -19.02 -17.76 7.10
CA GLY A 339 -20.33 -17.85 7.74
C GLY A 339 -20.29 -17.73 9.27
N LYS A 340 -19.33 -16.96 9.82
CA LYS A 340 -19.29 -16.68 11.25
C LYS A 340 -20.35 -15.64 11.63
N SER A 341 -20.58 -15.49 12.92
CA SER A 341 -21.56 -14.56 13.48
C SER A 341 -21.33 -13.12 13.03
N SER A 342 -22.36 -12.45 12.50
CA SER A 342 -22.30 -11.03 12.13
C SER A 342 -22.18 -10.08 13.34
N ASP A 343 -22.42 -10.59 14.57
CA ASP A 343 -22.16 -9.88 15.83
C ASP A 343 -20.68 -9.49 15.99
N ARG A 344 -19.76 -10.22 15.33
CA ARG A 344 -18.33 -9.86 15.26
C ARG A 344 -18.12 -8.48 14.60
N LEU A 345 -18.79 -8.23 13.48
CA LEU A 345 -18.70 -6.93 12.78
C LEU A 345 -19.36 -5.81 13.59
N ALA A 346 -20.48 -6.09 14.26
CA ALA A 346 -21.10 -5.12 15.16
C ALA A 346 -20.13 -4.70 16.26
N TRP A 347 -19.55 -5.66 16.94
CA TRP A 347 -18.56 -5.42 17.99
C TRP A 347 -17.31 -4.71 17.45
N ARG A 348 -16.82 -5.12 16.26
CA ARG A 348 -15.63 -4.51 15.64
C ARG A 348 -15.84 -3.04 15.33
N LEU A 349 -16.98 -2.66 14.77
CA LEU A 349 -17.28 -1.26 14.48
C LEU A 349 -17.27 -0.39 15.74
N GLU A 350 -17.83 -0.87 16.85
CA GLU A 350 -17.79 -0.18 18.15
C GLU A 350 -16.34 -0.06 18.66
N SER A 351 -15.54 -1.14 18.58
CA SER A 351 -14.13 -1.14 18.95
C SER A 351 -13.32 -0.13 18.15
N LEU A 352 -13.51 -0.11 16.83
CA LEU A 352 -12.80 0.81 15.94
C LEU A 352 -13.11 2.27 16.26
N VAL A 353 -14.37 2.62 16.49
CA VAL A 353 -14.75 3.99 16.90
C VAL A 353 -14.10 4.35 18.23
N LYS A 354 -14.09 3.44 19.19
CA LYS A 354 -13.49 3.64 20.51
C LYS A 354 -11.98 3.89 20.42
N GLU A 355 -11.25 3.06 19.66
CA GLU A 355 -9.78 3.09 19.63
C GLU A 355 -9.20 4.14 18.67
N TYR A 356 -9.87 4.42 17.53
CA TYR A 356 -9.40 5.37 16.52
C TYR A 356 -10.07 6.74 16.60
N GLY A 357 -11.13 6.88 17.38
CA GLY A 357 -11.94 8.09 17.48
C GLY A 357 -12.85 8.35 16.28
N SER A 358 -12.50 7.85 15.10
CA SER A 358 -13.31 7.93 13.88
C SER A 358 -12.95 6.82 12.91
N LEU A 359 -13.94 6.27 12.23
CA LEU A 359 -13.72 5.30 11.15
C LEU A 359 -13.09 5.94 9.90
N THR A 360 -13.17 7.26 9.74
CA THR A 360 -12.65 7.97 8.55
C THR A 360 -11.12 7.90 8.40
N ARG A 361 -10.40 7.56 9.48
CA ARG A 361 -8.95 7.34 9.46
C ARG A 361 -8.53 5.96 8.98
N LEU A 362 -9.49 5.10 8.63
CA LEU A 362 -9.25 3.71 8.29
C LEU A 362 -9.38 3.48 6.79
N TYR A 363 -8.48 2.65 6.27
CA TYR A 363 -8.43 2.20 4.89
C TYR A 363 -8.88 0.75 4.86
N ASN A 364 -10.10 0.53 4.37
CA ASN A 364 -10.78 -0.77 4.42
C ASN A 364 -10.50 -1.57 3.15
N PHE A 365 -10.25 -2.87 3.29
CA PHE A 365 -9.95 -3.78 2.18
C PHE A 365 -10.44 -5.20 2.50
N VAL A 366 -10.66 -6.02 1.48
CA VAL A 366 -11.04 -7.44 1.63
C VAL A 366 -9.85 -8.37 1.50
N ASP A 367 -8.90 -8.03 0.63
CA ASP A 367 -7.63 -8.72 0.41
C ASP A 367 -6.55 -7.76 -0.10
N ASN A 368 -5.29 -8.21 -0.11
CA ASN A 368 -4.15 -7.47 -0.63
C ASN A 368 -3.07 -8.42 -1.18
N HIS A 369 -1.88 -7.89 -1.48
CA HIS A 369 -0.78 -8.61 -2.08
C HIS A 369 -0.01 -9.56 -1.13
N ASP A 370 -0.31 -9.55 0.18
CA ASP A 370 0.38 -10.32 1.23
C ASP A 370 -0.51 -11.39 1.89
N MET A 371 -1.73 -11.52 1.43
CA MET A 371 -2.68 -12.51 1.93
C MET A 371 -3.44 -13.18 0.79
N ASP A 372 -4.08 -14.30 1.09
CA ASP A 372 -4.95 -14.98 0.13
C ASP A 372 -6.06 -14.06 -0.37
N ARG A 373 -6.40 -14.19 -1.65
CA ARG A 373 -7.57 -13.53 -2.22
C ARG A 373 -8.83 -13.97 -1.48
N PHE A 374 -9.78 -13.07 -1.34
CA PHE A 374 -11.09 -13.40 -0.76
C PHE A 374 -11.75 -14.58 -1.49
N LEU A 375 -11.70 -14.58 -2.83
CA LEU A 375 -12.24 -15.64 -3.67
C LEU A 375 -11.42 -16.94 -3.68
N ALA A 376 -10.29 -17.02 -3.01
CA ALA A 376 -9.60 -18.30 -2.81
C ALA A 376 -10.37 -19.25 -1.87
N SER A 377 -11.26 -18.71 -1.03
CA SER A 377 -12.02 -19.48 -0.03
C SER A 377 -13.51 -19.14 0.03
N ALA A 378 -14.02 -18.29 -0.86
CA ALA A 378 -15.39 -17.81 -0.88
C ALA A 378 -15.95 -17.78 -2.32
N ASN A 379 -17.24 -17.55 -2.47
CA ASN A 379 -17.89 -17.34 -3.76
C ASN A 379 -18.06 -15.84 -4.07
N VAL A 380 -18.56 -15.53 -5.26
CA VAL A 380 -18.74 -14.14 -5.73
C VAL A 380 -19.82 -13.42 -4.93
N GLU A 381 -20.89 -14.10 -4.53
CA GLU A 381 -21.99 -13.54 -3.74
C GLU A 381 -21.53 -13.10 -2.35
N ASP A 382 -20.64 -13.89 -1.73
CA ASP A 382 -20.02 -13.55 -0.43
C ASP A 382 -19.14 -12.29 -0.58
N LEU A 383 -18.36 -12.22 -1.67
CA LEU A 383 -17.52 -11.05 -1.96
C LEU A 383 -18.39 -9.81 -2.22
N GLU A 384 -19.45 -9.91 -3.00
CA GLU A 384 -20.39 -8.79 -3.23
C GLU A 384 -20.96 -8.25 -1.91
N THR A 385 -21.30 -9.15 -0.97
CA THR A 385 -21.81 -8.74 0.33
C THR A 385 -20.75 -8.03 1.18
N ALA A 386 -19.51 -8.55 1.17
CA ALA A 386 -18.38 -7.92 1.84
C ALA A 386 -18.05 -6.53 1.25
N LEU A 387 -18.08 -6.40 -0.09
CA LEU A 387 -17.86 -5.14 -0.78
C LEU A 387 -18.97 -4.13 -0.48
N LEU A 388 -20.24 -4.55 -0.46
CA LEU A 388 -21.36 -3.69 -0.06
C LEU A 388 -21.13 -3.13 1.35
N PHE A 389 -20.77 -4.00 2.30
CA PHE A 389 -20.47 -3.58 3.66
C PHE A 389 -19.34 -2.56 3.67
N MET A 390 -18.21 -2.84 3.00
CA MET A 390 -17.04 -1.97 2.96
C MET A 390 -17.34 -0.59 2.34
N TYR A 391 -18.19 -0.52 1.31
CA TYR A 391 -18.56 0.74 0.64
C TYR A 391 -19.62 1.56 1.36
N THR A 392 -20.38 0.96 2.29
CA THR A 392 -21.49 1.61 3.00
C THR A 392 -21.18 1.97 4.46
N ILE A 393 -19.94 1.78 4.90
CA ILE A 393 -19.40 2.29 6.17
C ILE A 393 -18.35 3.37 5.90
N PRO A 394 -18.07 4.29 6.86
CA PRO A 394 -16.96 5.21 6.77
C PRO A 394 -15.59 4.50 6.73
N GLY A 395 -14.58 5.22 6.30
CA GLY A 395 -13.26 4.71 5.95
C GLY A 395 -13.10 4.65 4.44
N VAL A 396 -11.87 4.67 3.95
CA VAL A 396 -11.56 4.71 2.52
C VAL A 396 -11.51 3.28 1.96
N PRO A 397 -12.36 2.92 0.99
CA PRO A 397 -12.28 1.60 0.34
C PRO A 397 -10.99 1.47 -0.48
N VAL A 398 -10.32 0.34 -0.34
CA VAL A 398 -9.16 -0.05 -1.14
C VAL A 398 -9.47 -1.36 -1.86
N ILE A 399 -9.44 -1.33 -3.17
CA ILE A 399 -9.64 -2.51 -4.04
C ILE A 399 -8.29 -2.93 -4.61
N TYR A 400 -7.89 -4.14 -4.33
CA TYR A 400 -6.69 -4.72 -4.90
C TYR A 400 -6.96 -5.17 -6.34
N TYR A 401 -6.04 -4.87 -7.28
CA TYR A 401 -6.21 -5.18 -8.70
C TYR A 401 -6.61 -6.66 -8.92
N GLY A 402 -7.43 -6.92 -9.90
CA GLY A 402 -7.92 -8.25 -10.22
C GLY A 402 -9.13 -8.74 -9.41
N THR A 403 -9.49 -8.06 -8.31
CA THR A 403 -10.73 -8.36 -7.56
C THR A 403 -11.95 -8.22 -8.46
N GLU A 404 -11.98 -7.19 -9.29
CA GLU A 404 -13.03 -6.91 -10.27
C GLU A 404 -13.08 -7.91 -11.42
N GLN A 405 -12.04 -8.75 -11.57
CA GLN A 405 -11.93 -9.82 -12.55
C GLN A 405 -11.93 -11.22 -11.92
N GLU A 406 -12.38 -11.32 -10.67
CA GLU A 406 -12.55 -12.57 -9.92
C GLU A 406 -11.25 -13.36 -9.72
N PHE A 407 -10.12 -12.68 -9.53
CA PHE A 407 -8.84 -13.35 -9.28
C PHE A 407 -8.84 -14.15 -7.97
N GLN A 408 -8.30 -15.37 -8.05
CA GLN A 408 -8.08 -16.27 -6.92
C GLN A 408 -6.59 -16.38 -6.55
N ASP A 409 -5.69 -16.11 -7.50
CA ASP A 409 -4.25 -16.04 -7.25
C ASP A 409 -3.85 -14.63 -6.79
N VAL A 410 -3.00 -14.58 -5.76
CA VAL A 410 -2.60 -13.33 -5.10
C VAL A 410 -1.88 -12.38 -6.06
N ARG A 411 -1.05 -12.89 -6.97
CA ARG A 411 -0.14 -12.11 -7.82
C ARG A 411 -0.24 -12.43 -9.31
N ALA A 412 -1.33 -13.05 -9.76
CA ALA A 412 -1.60 -13.24 -11.18
C ALA A 412 -1.62 -11.89 -11.92
N SER A 413 -1.16 -11.91 -13.17
CA SER A 413 -1.10 -10.69 -14.00
C SER A 413 -2.42 -10.42 -14.71
N MET A 414 -2.74 -9.13 -14.87
CA MET A 414 -3.91 -8.66 -15.62
C MET A 414 -3.73 -8.74 -17.14
N PHE A 415 -2.51 -8.89 -17.65
CA PHE A 415 -2.19 -8.88 -19.08
C PHE A 415 -1.72 -10.26 -19.57
N ALA A 416 -2.01 -10.55 -20.83
CA ALA A 416 -1.87 -11.89 -21.43
C ALA A 416 -0.47 -12.51 -21.33
N ALA A 417 0.59 -11.69 -21.41
CA ALA A 417 1.98 -12.17 -21.36
C ALA A 417 2.51 -12.34 -19.92
N GLY A 418 1.78 -11.90 -18.90
CA GLY A 418 2.24 -11.91 -17.52
C GLY A 418 1.97 -13.22 -16.78
N TYR A 419 2.55 -13.33 -15.58
CA TYR A 419 2.44 -14.51 -14.73
C TYR A 419 0.97 -14.92 -14.47
N ASN A 420 0.69 -16.20 -14.65
CA ASN A 420 -0.61 -16.85 -14.38
C ASN A 420 -1.85 -16.15 -14.95
N SER A 421 -1.68 -15.41 -16.07
CA SER A 421 -2.78 -14.72 -16.76
C SER A 421 -3.72 -15.65 -17.54
N GLY A 422 -3.33 -16.91 -17.71
CA GLY A 422 -4.03 -17.83 -18.61
C GLY A 422 -3.92 -17.44 -20.11
N GLY A 423 -2.96 -16.58 -20.46
CA GLY A 423 -2.71 -16.13 -21.83
C GLY A 423 -3.73 -15.12 -22.37
N LYS A 424 -4.45 -14.41 -21.49
CA LYS A 424 -5.46 -13.41 -21.88
C LYS A 424 -5.36 -12.14 -21.01
N ASP A 425 -5.84 -11.03 -21.56
CA ASP A 425 -6.01 -9.79 -20.82
C ASP A 425 -7.27 -9.84 -19.96
N HIS A 426 -7.17 -9.29 -18.75
CA HIS A 426 -8.23 -9.25 -17.73
C HIS A 426 -8.70 -7.81 -17.49
N PHE A 427 -9.10 -7.11 -18.55
CA PHE A 427 -9.63 -5.75 -18.49
C PHE A 427 -11.07 -5.68 -19.00
N ASP A 428 -11.88 -6.70 -18.64
CA ASP A 428 -13.29 -6.78 -19.07
C ASP A 428 -14.16 -5.84 -18.22
N THR A 429 -14.61 -4.75 -18.85
CA THR A 429 -15.53 -3.78 -18.22
C THR A 429 -16.96 -4.29 -18.11
N GLU A 430 -17.29 -5.41 -18.78
CA GLU A 430 -18.59 -6.05 -18.73
C GLU A 430 -18.68 -7.13 -17.64
N SER A 431 -17.56 -7.46 -16.96
CA SER A 431 -17.56 -8.47 -15.90
C SER A 431 -18.49 -8.09 -14.75
N ARG A 432 -19.05 -9.09 -14.06
CA ARG A 432 -20.02 -8.92 -13.00
C ARG A 432 -19.50 -8.01 -11.88
N LEU A 433 -18.31 -8.31 -11.35
CA LEU A 433 -17.72 -7.57 -10.24
C LEU A 433 -17.24 -6.17 -10.65
N TYR A 434 -16.78 -5.98 -11.91
CA TYR A 434 -16.44 -4.65 -12.40
C TYR A 434 -17.66 -3.71 -12.33
N LYS A 435 -18.80 -4.15 -12.91
CA LYS A 435 -20.05 -3.38 -12.88
C LYS A 435 -20.58 -3.18 -11.46
N TYR A 436 -20.45 -4.20 -10.62
CA TYR A 436 -20.88 -4.11 -9.23
C TYR A 436 -20.07 -3.07 -8.46
N LEU A 437 -18.74 -3.08 -8.54
CA LEU A 437 -17.87 -2.08 -7.92
C LEU A 437 -18.15 -0.66 -8.42
N ALA A 438 -18.36 -0.48 -9.72
CA ALA A 438 -18.75 0.81 -10.28
C ALA A 438 -20.08 1.30 -9.67
N SER A 439 -21.06 0.41 -9.49
CA SER A 439 -22.34 0.75 -8.85
C SER A 439 -22.19 1.09 -7.37
N LEU A 440 -21.30 0.40 -6.64
CA LEU A 440 -21.01 0.71 -5.23
C LEU A 440 -20.29 2.06 -5.08
N ALA A 441 -19.40 2.41 -5.99
CA ALA A 441 -18.74 3.71 -6.00
C ALA A 441 -19.75 4.85 -6.20
N GLU A 442 -20.70 4.70 -7.12
CA GLU A 442 -21.78 5.67 -7.32
C GLU A 442 -22.73 5.72 -6.10
N LEU A 443 -23.06 4.58 -5.50
CA LEU A 443 -23.84 4.53 -4.27
C LEU A 443 -23.14 5.32 -3.16
N ARG A 444 -21.83 5.06 -2.93
CA ARG A 444 -21.04 5.74 -1.90
C ARG A 444 -21.00 7.25 -2.12
N LYS A 445 -20.83 7.71 -3.35
CA LYS A 445 -20.83 9.11 -3.74
C LYS A 445 -22.17 9.81 -3.49
N SER A 446 -23.27 9.06 -3.50
CA SER A 446 -24.63 9.61 -3.35
C SER A 446 -24.92 10.19 -1.96
N SER A 447 -24.17 9.80 -0.92
CA SER A 447 -24.40 10.24 0.46
C SER A 447 -23.14 10.30 1.32
N LYS A 448 -22.96 11.42 2.01
CA LYS A 448 -21.93 11.58 3.04
C LYS A 448 -22.11 10.65 4.24
N ALA A 449 -23.29 10.03 4.40
CA ALA A 449 -23.50 9.00 5.40
C ALA A 449 -22.53 7.83 5.26
N PHE A 450 -22.17 7.44 4.02
CA PHE A 450 -21.23 6.35 3.75
C PHE A 450 -19.76 6.73 3.94
N THR A 451 -19.43 8.03 3.85
CA THR A 451 -18.04 8.48 3.93
C THR A 451 -17.67 9.09 5.29
N ARG A 452 -18.63 9.69 5.99
CA ARG A 452 -18.43 10.43 7.26
C ARG A 452 -19.52 10.19 8.30
N GLY A 453 -20.47 9.28 8.04
CA GLY A 453 -21.60 9.05 8.94
C GLY A 453 -21.20 8.38 10.24
N GLU A 454 -21.99 8.61 11.27
CA GLU A 454 -21.93 7.83 12.51
C GLU A 454 -22.67 6.51 12.31
N VAL A 455 -21.94 5.39 12.46
CA VAL A 455 -22.52 4.05 12.24
C VAL A 455 -23.08 3.49 13.53
N THR A 456 -24.33 3.02 13.48
CA THR A 456 -24.99 2.31 14.59
C THR A 456 -25.53 0.97 14.09
N VAL A 457 -25.04 -0.13 14.60
CA VAL A 457 -25.60 -1.47 14.34
C VAL A 457 -26.82 -1.66 15.24
N PHE A 458 -27.97 -2.01 14.67
CA PHE A 458 -29.20 -2.24 15.43
C PHE A 458 -29.72 -3.68 15.33
N ALA A 459 -29.15 -4.50 14.43
CA ALA A 459 -29.42 -5.94 14.39
C ALA A 459 -28.18 -6.69 13.89
N SER A 460 -27.84 -7.77 14.60
CA SER A 460 -26.79 -8.73 14.25
C SER A 460 -27.20 -10.11 14.69
N THR A 461 -26.64 -11.13 14.03
CA THR A 461 -26.85 -12.55 14.38
C THR A 461 -25.71 -13.02 15.25
N LYS A 462 -26.01 -13.61 16.41
CA LYS A 462 -25.01 -14.03 17.41
C LYS A 462 -24.40 -15.41 17.13
N GLN A 463 -25.03 -16.24 16.34
CA GLN A 463 -24.56 -17.59 16.05
C GLN A 463 -24.69 -17.90 14.55
N GLY A 464 -23.55 -18.16 13.90
CA GLY A 464 -23.49 -18.45 12.46
C GLY A 464 -23.82 -17.27 11.56
N ALA A 465 -23.97 -17.54 10.28
CA ALA A 465 -24.41 -16.58 9.27
C ALA A 465 -25.83 -16.05 9.56
N GLY A 466 -26.13 -14.85 9.09
CA GLY A 466 -27.45 -14.27 9.26
C GLY A 466 -27.49 -12.76 9.02
N ILE A 467 -28.40 -12.07 9.65
CA ILE A 467 -28.65 -10.66 9.38
C ILE A 467 -27.59 -9.77 10.05
N LEU A 468 -27.12 -8.77 9.29
CA LEU A 468 -26.44 -7.59 9.79
C LEU A 468 -27.19 -6.36 9.29
N ALA A 469 -27.66 -5.52 10.22
CA ALA A 469 -28.36 -4.28 9.86
C ALA A 469 -27.82 -3.11 10.67
N TYR A 470 -27.45 -2.04 9.96
CA TYR A 470 -26.91 -0.83 10.55
C TYR A 470 -27.42 0.41 9.84
N ARG A 471 -27.34 1.53 10.52
CA ARG A 471 -27.59 2.84 9.95
C ARG A 471 -26.33 3.68 9.99
N SER A 472 -26.20 4.58 9.03
CA SER A 472 -25.19 5.62 9.00
C SER A 472 -25.88 6.98 9.00
N ASP A 473 -25.66 7.77 10.02
CA ASP A 473 -26.22 9.09 10.20
C ASP A 473 -25.22 10.15 9.72
N SER A 474 -25.53 10.82 8.61
CA SER A 474 -24.64 11.82 8.01
C SER A 474 -24.65 13.13 8.80
N PRO A 475 -23.54 13.90 8.81
CA PRO A 475 -23.50 15.24 9.40
C PRO A 475 -24.51 16.23 8.82
N ASP A 476 -24.98 16.02 7.59
CA ASP A 476 -26.02 16.84 6.93
C ASP A 476 -27.45 16.38 7.26
N GLY A 477 -27.61 15.47 8.22
CA GLY A 477 -28.92 14.99 8.70
C GLY A 477 -29.54 13.87 7.87
N LYS A 478 -28.91 13.40 6.80
CA LYS A 478 -29.36 12.23 6.05
C LYS A 478 -29.03 10.95 6.80
N ARG A 479 -29.94 10.00 6.70
CA ARG A 479 -29.78 8.67 7.30
C ARG A 479 -29.89 7.60 6.24
N MET A 480 -28.89 6.69 6.24
CA MET A 480 -28.89 5.52 5.38
C MET A 480 -28.99 4.26 6.23
N ILE A 481 -29.76 3.28 5.77
CA ILE A 481 -29.91 1.98 6.43
C ILE A 481 -29.42 0.91 5.45
N THR A 482 -28.49 0.08 5.91
CA THR A 482 -28.00 -1.07 5.17
C THR A 482 -28.40 -2.35 5.89
N VAL A 483 -28.95 -3.29 5.14
CA VAL A 483 -29.30 -4.62 5.64
C VAL A 483 -28.69 -5.65 4.70
N SER A 484 -27.94 -6.58 5.25
CA SER A 484 -27.34 -7.70 4.53
C SER A 484 -27.65 -9.01 5.24
N ASN A 485 -27.67 -10.10 4.47
CA ASN A 485 -27.67 -11.46 4.98
C ASN A 485 -26.26 -12.01 4.69
N THR A 486 -25.55 -12.38 5.77
CA THR A 486 -24.13 -12.82 5.67
C THR A 486 -24.05 -14.34 5.50
#